data_e1e8b9c19fcb669f74655582def9e681
#
_entry.id   e1e8b9c19fcb669f74655582def9e681
#
_cell.length_a   1.000
_cell.length_b   1.000
_cell.length_c   1.000
_cell.angle_alpha   90.00
_cell.angle_beta   90.00
_cell.angle_gamma   90.00
#
_symmetry.space_group_name_H-M   'P 1'
#
loop_
_entity.id
_entity.type
_entity.pdbx_description
1 polymer ?
#
loop_
_entity_poly.entity_id
_entity_poly.type
_entity_poly.pdbx_seq_one_letter_code
_entity_poly.pdbx_strand_id
1 'polypeptide(L)'
;MTEHEQEGGPPSLLLGALEPLRATAEFASLLPASPILATAPRGSGEHVLVLPGFMASDASTVPLRRFLDSRGYRTAGWGLGRNIGFAAIGPLLRDLLARANDRAGGPVSLVGWSLGGVMARRLARNHPRSVTRLVTLGSPIGGSPTRTSVWRVYDRVEPGRRAEVDARYREPGMLAPPTGVPSSAIYSRTDGVVPWQIAREQPGPLTENIEVRASHIGLGVNPGVFYAVADRLAQSPDPWRRFRAPVLLRGVIDHGRSADGGPTDPGR
;
A
#
# COMPACT_ATOMS: atom_id res chain seq x y z
N MET A 1 5.16 20.50 -18.19
CA MET A 1 4.36 19.29 -17.93
C MET A 1 2.97 19.77 -17.53
N THR A 2 1.98 19.52 -18.33
CA THR A 2 0.58 19.92 -18.05
C THR A 2 0.01 19.02 -16.95
N GLU A 3 -0.95 19.52 -16.16
CA GLU A 3 -1.62 18.73 -15.08
C GLU A 3 -2.16 17.37 -15.57
N HIS A 4 -2.49 17.24 -16.85
CA HIS A 4 -2.91 15.98 -17.48
C HIS A 4 -1.82 14.91 -17.58
N GLU A 5 -0.54 15.27 -17.65
CA GLU A 5 0.57 14.31 -17.67
C GLU A 5 0.88 13.72 -16.28
N GLN A 6 0.48 14.41 -15.21
CA GLN A 6 0.68 13.91 -13.84
C GLN A 6 -0.32 12.82 -13.43
N GLU A 7 -1.45 12.71 -14.10
CA GLU A 7 -2.53 11.84 -13.66
C GLU A 7 -2.57 10.46 -14.34
N GLY A 8 -1.82 10.21 -15.41
CA GLY A 8 -1.76 8.94 -16.13
C GLY A 8 -3.11 8.42 -16.67
N GLY A 9 -3.10 7.78 -17.82
CA GLY A 9 -4.25 7.05 -18.34
C GLY A 9 -4.51 5.74 -17.57
N PRO A 10 -5.66 5.06 -17.83
CA PRO A 10 -5.89 3.73 -17.27
C PRO A 10 -4.77 2.77 -17.68
N PRO A 11 -4.47 1.74 -16.85
CA PRO A 11 -3.48 0.74 -17.17
C PRO A 11 -3.78 0.02 -18.50
N SER A 12 -2.73 -0.47 -19.16
CA SER A 12 -2.86 -1.24 -20.39
C SER A 12 -3.75 -2.48 -20.18
N LEU A 13 -4.65 -2.74 -21.12
CA LEU A 13 -5.49 -3.94 -21.10
C LEU A 13 -4.66 -5.23 -21.07
N LEU A 14 -3.49 -5.24 -21.74
CA LEU A 14 -2.57 -6.37 -21.72
C LEU A 14 -2.01 -6.61 -20.31
N LEU A 15 -1.59 -5.57 -19.61
CA LEU A 15 -1.13 -5.69 -18.21
C LEU A 15 -2.24 -6.24 -17.32
N GLY A 16 -3.47 -5.74 -17.48
CA GLY A 16 -4.63 -6.25 -16.74
C GLY A 16 -4.93 -7.72 -17.01
N ALA A 17 -4.88 -8.16 -18.28
CA ALA A 17 -5.10 -9.55 -18.65
C ALA A 17 -4.01 -10.50 -18.12
N LEU A 18 -2.78 -10.02 -17.98
CA LEU A 18 -1.65 -10.82 -17.49
C LEU A 18 -1.52 -10.82 -15.95
N GLU A 19 -2.34 -10.07 -15.22
CA GLU A 19 -2.28 -9.99 -13.76
C GLU A 19 -2.25 -11.35 -13.05
N PRO A 20 -3.15 -12.33 -13.35
CA PRO A 20 -3.15 -13.62 -12.66
C PRO A 20 -1.89 -14.44 -12.92
N LEU A 21 -1.39 -14.44 -14.16
CA LEU A 21 -0.19 -15.19 -14.53
C LEU A 21 1.04 -14.61 -13.84
N ARG A 22 1.18 -13.29 -13.84
CA ARG A 22 2.28 -12.58 -13.18
C ARG A 22 2.26 -12.78 -11.67
N ALA A 23 1.08 -12.66 -11.05
CA ALA A 23 0.92 -12.90 -9.62
C ALA A 23 1.29 -14.34 -9.23
N THR A 24 0.97 -15.32 -10.07
CA THR A 24 1.38 -16.72 -9.84
C THR A 24 2.89 -16.88 -9.89
N ALA A 25 3.56 -16.26 -10.86
CA ALA A 25 5.03 -16.27 -10.95
C ALA A 25 5.68 -15.55 -9.76
N GLU A 26 5.11 -14.43 -9.32
CA GLU A 26 5.57 -13.68 -8.15
C GLU A 26 5.40 -14.50 -6.86
N PHE A 27 4.28 -15.18 -6.70
CA PHE A 27 4.08 -16.10 -5.57
C PHE A 27 5.10 -17.25 -5.58
N ALA A 28 5.32 -17.88 -6.74
CA ALA A 28 6.32 -18.94 -6.87
C ALA A 28 7.74 -18.45 -6.57
N SER A 29 8.04 -17.17 -6.80
CA SER A 29 9.34 -16.56 -6.51
C SER A 29 9.64 -16.38 -5.01
N LEU A 30 8.65 -16.50 -4.13
CA LEU A 30 8.85 -16.42 -2.68
C LEU A 30 9.80 -17.51 -2.16
N LEU A 31 9.73 -18.72 -2.74
CA LEU A 31 10.58 -19.84 -2.30
C LEU A 31 12.06 -19.59 -2.62
N PRO A 32 12.47 -19.31 -3.87
CA PRO A 32 13.86 -18.99 -4.16
C PRO A 32 14.35 -17.68 -3.51
N ALA A 33 13.45 -16.74 -3.21
CA ALA A 33 13.78 -15.49 -2.51
C ALA A 33 13.89 -15.66 -0.99
N SER A 34 13.57 -16.83 -0.43
CA SER A 34 13.55 -17.05 1.02
C SER A 34 14.87 -16.70 1.73
N PRO A 35 16.09 -16.94 1.17
CA PRO A 35 17.32 -16.50 1.82
C PRO A 35 17.43 -14.98 1.96
N ILE A 36 17.00 -14.23 0.93
CA ILE A 36 16.99 -12.76 0.96
C ILE A 36 15.92 -12.28 1.95
N LEU A 37 14.73 -12.87 1.93
CA LEU A 37 13.66 -12.54 2.86
C LEU A 37 14.04 -12.82 4.32
N ALA A 38 14.90 -13.81 4.57
CA ALA A 38 15.45 -14.07 5.89
C ALA A 38 16.36 -12.94 6.42
N THR A 39 16.88 -12.07 5.55
CA THR A 39 17.65 -10.88 5.96
C THR A 39 16.78 -9.64 6.20
N ALA A 40 15.50 -9.70 5.91
CA ALA A 40 14.61 -8.55 6.14
C ALA A 40 14.60 -8.15 7.62
N PRO A 41 14.50 -6.86 7.94
CA PRO A 41 14.47 -6.39 9.32
C PRO A 41 13.38 -7.07 10.15
N ARG A 42 13.68 -7.26 11.43
CA ARG A 42 12.78 -7.93 12.38
C ARG A 42 12.03 -6.91 13.22
N GLY A 43 10.78 -7.24 13.51
CA GLY A 43 10.00 -6.55 14.53
C GLY A 43 10.33 -7.08 15.94
N SER A 44 9.88 -6.35 16.94
CA SER A 44 10.01 -6.65 18.38
C SER A 44 8.64 -6.97 19.01
N GLY A 45 7.69 -7.48 18.21
CA GLY A 45 6.35 -7.81 18.66
C GLY A 45 5.31 -6.73 18.37
N GLU A 46 5.63 -5.75 17.52
CA GLU A 46 4.70 -4.69 17.12
C GLU A 46 3.48 -5.27 16.40
N HIS A 47 2.32 -4.71 16.72
CA HIS A 47 1.05 -5.14 16.13
C HIS A 47 0.83 -4.49 14.76
N VAL A 48 0.43 -5.31 13.78
CA VAL A 48 0.18 -4.89 12.39
C VAL A 48 -1.19 -5.37 11.95
N LEU A 49 -2.07 -4.42 11.63
CA LEU A 49 -3.38 -4.70 11.05
C LEU A 49 -3.26 -4.64 9.52
N VAL A 50 -3.64 -5.74 8.84
CA VAL A 50 -3.56 -5.85 7.38
C VAL A 50 -4.96 -5.83 6.77
N LEU A 51 -5.20 -4.86 5.86
CA LEU A 51 -6.49 -4.64 5.21
C LEU A 51 -6.45 -5.14 3.76
N PRO A 52 -7.36 -6.04 3.35
CA PRO A 52 -7.39 -6.62 2.00
C PRO A 52 -7.95 -5.64 0.95
N GLY A 53 -7.64 -5.89 -0.33
CA GLY A 53 -8.17 -5.16 -1.46
C GLY A 53 -9.66 -5.41 -1.74
N PHE A 54 -10.21 -4.69 -2.73
CA PHE A 54 -11.60 -4.87 -3.17
C PHE A 54 -11.87 -6.32 -3.60
N MET A 55 -13.01 -6.86 -3.21
CA MET A 55 -13.46 -8.24 -3.41
C MET A 55 -12.55 -9.32 -2.78
N ALA A 56 -11.48 -8.95 -2.12
CA ALA A 56 -10.60 -9.85 -1.37
C ALA A 56 -11.02 -9.97 0.11
N SER A 57 -10.46 -10.94 0.80
CA SER A 57 -10.66 -11.18 2.24
C SER A 57 -9.32 -11.42 2.93
N ASP A 58 -9.32 -11.70 4.22
CA ASP A 58 -8.11 -12.03 4.98
C ASP A 58 -7.28 -13.17 4.37
N ALA A 59 -7.90 -14.08 3.61
CA ALA A 59 -7.19 -15.15 2.92
C ALA A 59 -6.14 -14.62 1.94
N SER A 60 -6.42 -13.50 1.25
CA SER A 60 -5.50 -12.88 0.30
C SER A 60 -4.25 -12.28 0.95
N THR A 61 -4.32 -11.95 2.23
CA THR A 61 -3.22 -11.33 2.98
C THR A 61 -2.41 -12.34 3.81
N VAL A 62 -2.81 -13.62 3.83
CA VAL A 62 -2.15 -14.68 4.60
C VAL A 62 -0.65 -14.80 4.27
N PRO A 63 -0.21 -14.80 2.99
CA PRO A 63 1.22 -14.92 2.70
C PRO A 63 2.04 -13.80 3.33
N LEU A 64 1.62 -12.56 3.17
CA LEU A 64 2.30 -11.39 3.76
C LEU A 64 2.28 -11.46 5.30
N ARG A 65 1.13 -11.77 5.89
CA ARG A 65 1.00 -11.86 7.35
C ARG A 65 1.92 -12.95 7.92
N ARG A 66 1.93 -14.15 7.35
CA ARG A 66 2.83 -15.24 7.78
C ARG A 66 4.30 -14.85 7.67
N PHE A 67 4.66 -14.16 6.60
CA PHE A 67 6.03 -13.63 6.47
C PHE A 67 6.34 -12.65 7.60
N LEU A 68 5.50 -11.66 7.85
CA LEU A 68 5.71 -10.68 8.93
C LEU A 68 5.74 -11.33 10.32
N ASP A 69 4.86 -12.32 10.58
CA ASP A 69 4.89 -13.10 11.83
C ASP A 69 6.23 -13.83 11.99
N SER A 70 6.78 -14.41 10.92
CA SER A 70 8.11 -15.04 10.93
C SER A 70 9.23 -14.04 11.18
N ARG A 71 8.99 -12.76 10.93
CA ARG A 71 9.92 -11.66 11.21
C ARG A 71 9.72 -11.02 12.59
N GLY A 72 8.84 -11.57 13.44
CA GLY A 72 8.65 -11.14 14.82
C GLY A 72 7.58 -10.07 15.03
N TYR A 73 6.76 -9.75 14.00
CA TYR A 73 5.56 -8.93 14.16
C TYR A 73 4.40 -9.76 14.69
N ARG A 74 3.36 -9.11 15.16
CA ARG A 74 2.08 -9.71 15.54
C ARG A 74 1.01 -9.24 14.57
N THR A 75 0.76 -10.02 13.51
CA THR A 75 -0.17 -9.59 12.47
C THR A 75 -1.60 -10.01 12.76
N ALA A 76 -2.55 -9.16 12.35
CA ALA A 76 -3.96 -9.48 12.32
C ALA A 76 -4.54 -9.15 10.94
N GLY A 77 -5.46 -9.97 10.47
CA GLY A 77 -6.37 -9.59 9.39
C GLY A 77 -7.47 -8.67 9.92
N TRP A 78 -8.27 -8.11 9.02
CA TRP A 78 -9.32 -7.18 9.40
C TRP A 78 -10.57 -7.85 10.01
N GLY A 79 -10.80 -9.15 9.72
CA GLY A 79 -11.90 -9.91 10.32
C GLY A 79 -13.33 -9.53 9.86
N LEU A 80 -13.45 -8.74 8.76
CA LEU A 80 -14.73 -8.24 8.24
C LEU A 80 -15.22 -8.99 7.00
N GLY A 81 -14.61 -10.16 6.70
CA GLY A 81 -14.96 -10.95 5.54
C GLY A 81 -14.45 -10.36 4.23
N ARG A 82 -15.29 -10.32 3.20
CA ARG A 82 -14.93 -9.80 1.88
C ARG A 82 -15.05 -8.27 1.86
N ASN A 83 -14.05 -7.60 1.30
CA ASN A 83 -14.06 -6.14 1.12
C ASN A 83 -14.98 -5.76 -0.06
N ILE A 84 -16.21 -5.40 0.23
CA ILE A 84 -17.22 -5.03 -0.78
C ILE A 84 -17.38 -3.50 -0.94
N GLY A 85 -16.45 -2.71 -0.41
CA GLY A 85 -16.43 -1.27 -0.62
C GLY A 85 -16.73 -0.44 0.61
N PHE A 86 -16.65 0.89 0.43
CA PHE A 86 -16.77 1.85 1.54
C PHE A 86 -18.18 1.95 2.13
N ALA A 87 -19.23 1.76 1.33
CA ALA A 87 -20.59 1.88 1.83
C ALA A 87 -20.87 0.85 2.92
N ALA A 88 -20.44 -0.40 2.70
CA ALA A 88 -20.64 -1.48 3.66
C ALA A 88 -19.63 -1.49 4.81
N ILE A 89 -18.35 -1.22 4.50
CA ILE A 89 -17.24 -1.42 5.44
C ILE A 89 -16.86 -0.12 6.17
N GLY A 90 -17.07 1.04 5.54
CA GLY A 90 -16.66 2.34 6.08
C GLY A 90 -17.12 2.61 7.52
N PRO A 91 -18.39 2.33 7.89
CA PRO A 91 -18.87 2.49 9.26
C PRO A 91 -18.14 1.62 10.29
N LEU A 92 -17.60 0.46 9.87
CA LEU A 92 -16.97 -0.51 10.76
C LEU A 92 -15.47 -0.23 10.99
N LEU A 93 -14.87 0.64 10.19
CA LEU A 93 -13.42 0.87 10.21
C LEU A 93 -12.92 1.43 11.53
N ARG A 94 -13.65 2.35 12.15
CA ARG A 94 -13.26 2.93 13.44
C ARG A 94 -13.22 1.88 14.54
N ASP A 95 -14.25 1.06 14.63
CA ASP A 95 -14.33 0.00 15.63
C ASP A 95 -13.30 -1.11 15.39
N LEU A 96 -12.98 -1.37 14.11
CA LEU A 96 -11.90 -2.27 13.74
C LEU A 96 -10.56 -1.76 14.31
N LEU A 97 -10.24 -0.48 14.10
CA LEU A 97 -9.01 0.12 14.62
C LEU A 97 -9.00 0.13 16.15
N ALA A 98 -10.11 0.49 16.79
CA ALA A 98 -10.22 0.48 18.25
C ALA A 98 -9.93 -0.92 18.82
N ARG A 99 -10.57 -1.96 18.29
CA ARG A 99 -10.29 -3.35 18.70
C ARG A 99 -8.84 -3.79 18.45
N ALA A 100 -8.22 -3.30 17.39
CA ALA A 100 -6.80 -3.59 17.13
C ALA A 100 -5.89 -2.93 18.17
N ASN A 101 -6.17 -1.68 18.53
CA ASN A 101 -5.43 -0.93 19.56
C ASN A 101 -5.62 -1.58 20.95
N ASP A 102 -6.84 -1.99 21.30
CA ASP A 102 -7.12 -2.66 22.56
C ASP A 102 -6.32 -3.97 22.71
N ARG A 103 -6.27 -4.78 21.65
CA ARG A 103 -5.47 -6.02 21.63
C ARG A 103 -3.97 -5.77 21.70
N ALA A 104 -3.52 -4.65 21.13
CA ALA A 104 -2.11 -4.26 21.11
C ALA A 104 -1.68 -3.59 22.43
N GLY A 105 -2.62 -3.07 23.21
CA GLY A 105 -2.35 -2.20 24.35
C GLY A 105 -1.80 -0.82 23.92
N GLY A 106 -2.06 -0.40 22.68
CA GLY A 106 -1.54 0.85 22.13
C GLY A 106 -1.74 1.00 20.62
N PRO A 107 -1.13 2.02 20.00
CA PRO A 107 -1.27 2.26 18.56
C PRO A 107 -0.65 1.13 17.73
N VAL A 108 -1.26 0.82 16.57
CA VAL A 108 -0.85 -0.26 15.66
C VAL A 108 -0.33 0.28 14.34
N SER A 109 0.48 -0.52 13.63
CA SER A 109 0.84 -0.26 12.25
C SER A 109 -0.27 -0.75 11.31
N LEU A 110 -0.51 -0.03 10.22
CA LEU A 110 -1.47 -0.41 9.19
C LEU A 110 -0.75 -0.78 7.89
N VAL A 111 -1.11 -1.92 7.31
CA VAL A 111 -0.74 -2.29 5.95
C VAL A 111 -2.02 -2.48 5.15
N GLY A 112 -2.18 -1.74 4.06
CA GLY A 112 -3.39 -1.83 3.25
C GLY A 112 -3.09 -2.08 1.78
N TRP A 113 -3.77 -3.07 1.19
CA TRP A 113 -3.62 -3.40 -0.22
C TRP A 113 -4.77 -2.86 -1.04
N SER A 114 -4.47 -2.13 -2.14
CA SER A 114 -5.46 -1.58 -3.05
C SER A 114 -6.51 -0.74 -2.30
N LEU A 115 -7.80 -1.05 -2.39
CA LEU A 115 -8.87 -0.39 -1.63
C LEU A 115 -8.64 -0.44 -0.12
N GLY A 116 -8.07 -1.54 0.39
CA GLY A 116 -7.70 -1.65 1.81
C GLY A 116 -6.67 -0.59 2.23
N GLY A 117 -5.76 -0.19 1.34
CA GLY A 117 -4.83 0.90 1.61
C GLY A 117 -5.50 2.28 1.64
N VAL A 118 -6.51 2.51 0.80
CA VAL A 118 -7.33 3.73 0.88
C VAL A 118 -8.06 3.81 2.23
N MET A 119 -8.61 2.67 2.69
CA MET A 119 -9.25 2.55 4.01
C MET A 119 -8.26 2.77 5.16
N ALA A 120 -7.10 2.11 5.10
CA ALA A 120 -6.03 2.26 6.09
C ALA A 120 -5.54 3.71 6.17
N ARG A 121 -5.36 4.36 5.03
CA ARG A 121 -4.97 5.76 4.95
C ARG A 121 -6.01 6.70 5.57
N ARG A 122 -7.29 6.46 5.33
CA ARG A 122 -8.38 7.21 5.96
C ARG A 122 -8.36 7.03 7.49
N LEU A 123 -8.10 5.82 7.99
CA LEU A 123 -7.95 5.56 9.43
C LEU A 123 -6.77 6.32 10.00
N ALA A 124 -5.58 6.23 9.39
CA ALA A 124 -4.38 6.91 9.85
C ALA A 124 -4.58 8.44 9.90
N ARG A 125 -5.21 9.03 8.87
CA ARG A 125 -5.49 10.46 8.82
C ARG A 125 -6.48 10.91 9.91
N ASN A 126 -7.54 10.14 10.12
CA ASN A 126 -8.60 10.50 11.06
C ASN A 126 -8.23 10.18 12.52
N HIS A 127 -7.33 9.21 12.73
CA HIS A 127 -6.91 8.72 14.05
C HIS A 127 -5.39 8.58 14.17
N PRO A 128 -4.61 9.67 13.95
CA PRO A 128 -3.14 9.57 13.88
C PRO A 128 -2.50 9.10 15.19
N ARG A 129 -3.15 9.32 16.35
CA ARG A 129 -2.67 8.83 17.65
C ARG A 129 -2.88 7.32 17.85
N SER A 130 -3.71 6.71 17.04
CA SER A 130 -4.04 5.27 17.07
C SER A 130 -3.20 4.45 16.08
N VAL A 131 -2.38 5.11 15.28
CA VAL A 131 -1.60 4.48 14.21
C VAL A 131 -0.14 4.89 14.32
N THR A 132 0.78 3.92 14.39
CA THR A 132 2.23 4.18 14.44
C THR A 132 2.79 4.50 13.06
N ARG A 133 2.33 3.83 12.03
CA ARG A 133 2.76 4.02 10.63
C ARG A 133 1.79 3.37 9.64
N LEU A 134 1.89 3.79 8.40
CA LEU A 134 1.07 3.31 7.30
C LEU A 134 1.94 2.80 6.16
N VAL A 135 1.62 1.63 5.62
CA VAL A 135 2.16 1.15 4.34
C VAL A 135 0.99 0.83 3.41
N THR A 136 1.00 1.37 2.20
CA THR A 136 -0.02 1.07 1.18
C THR A 136 0.59 0.33 0.00
N LEU A 137 -0.13 -0.64 -0.54
CA LEU A 137 0.30 -1.50 -1.65
C LEU A 137 -0.62 -1.28 -2.86
N GLY A 138 -0.13 -0.61 -3.91
CA GLY A 138 -0.90 -0.35 -5.13
C GLY A 138 -2.25 0.34 -4.88
N SER A 139 -2.31 1.26 -3.94
CA SER A 139 -3.57 1.87 -3.50
C SER A 139 -3.79 3.22 -4.19
N PRO A 140 -4.96 3.48 -4.80
CA PRO A 140 -5.25 4.75 -5.48
C PRO A 140 -5.50 5.88 -4.46
N ILE A 141 -4.43 6.38 -3.84
CA ILE A 141 -4.45 7.38 -2.77
C ILE A 141 -4.17 8.80 -3.28
N GLY A 142 -3.49 8.94 -4.40
CA GLY A 142 -3.04 10.21 -4.98
C GLY A 142 -3.89 10.70 -6.16
N GLY A 143 -5.05 10.11 -6.41
CA GLY A 143 -5.94 10.53 -7.51
C GLY A 143 -7.26 9.77 -7.52
N SER A 144 -8.17 10.10 -8.47
CA SER A 144 -9.48 9.47 -8.52
C SER A 144 -9.41 7.97 -8.80
N PRO A 145 -10.01 7.13 -7.94
CA PRO A 145 -10.10 5.69 -8.15
C PRO A 145 -10.95 5.30 -9.37
N THR A 146 -11.70 6.23 -9.96
CA THR A 146 -12.48 6.01 -11.20
C THR A 146 -11.58 5.70 -12.41
N ARG A 147 -10.27 5.95 -12.29
CA ARG A 147 -9.24 5.65 -13.30
C ARG A 147 -8.73 4.21 -13.24
N THR A 148 -9.09 3.45 -12.22
CA THR A 148 -8.66 2.05 -12.09
C THR A 148 -9.45 1.16 -13.06
N SER A 149 -8.82 0.08 -13.53
CA SER A 149 -9.48 -0.89 -14.43
C SER A 149 -10.66 -1.62 -13.76
N VAL A 150 -10.65 -1.72 -12.43
CA VAL A 150 -11.72 -2.37 -11.66
C VAL A 150 -12.88 -1.43 -11.31
N TRP A 151 -12.81 -0.14 -11.67
CA TRP A 151 -13.88 0.81 -11.33
C TRP A 151 -15.26 0.38 -11.86
N ARG A 152 -15.34 -0.20 -13.05
CA ARG A 152 -16.60 -0.70 -13.61
C ARG A 152 -17.26 -1.78 -12.74
N VAL A 153 -16.44 -2.61 -12.09
CA VAL A 153 -16.93 -3.65 -11.15
C VAL A 153 -17.36 -2.99 -9.85
N TYR A 154 -16.56 -2.03 -9.34
CA TYR A 154 -16.88 -1.27 -8.14
C TYR A 154 -18.20 -0.50 -8.28
N ASP A 155 -18.44 0.16 -9.42
CA ASP A 155 -19.64 0.92 -9.71
C ASP A 155 -20.92 0.04 -9.78
N ARG A 156 -20.77 -1.29 -10.04
CA ARG A 156 -21.89 -2.25 -9.93
C ARG A 156 -22.24 -2.60 -8.48
N VAL A 157 -21.28 -2.55 -7.59
CA VAL A 157 -21.45 -2.85 -6.15
C VAL A 157 -21.92 -1.61 -5.38
N GLU A 158 -21.41 -0.43 -5.76
CA GLU A 158 -21.80 0.87 -5.21
C GLU A 158 -22.20 1.81 -6.36
N PRO A 159 -23.40 1.66 -6.94
CA PRO A 159 -23.79 2.39 -8.15
C PRO A 159 -23.98 3.89 -7.91
N GLY A 160 -23.72 4.69 -8.95
CA GLY A 160 -24.02 6.12 -8.98
C GLY A 160 -23.02 7.03 -8.25
N ARG A 161 -21.96 6.49 -7.67
CA ARG A 161 -20.99 7.29 -6.89
C ARG A 161 -19.89 7.94 -7.73
N ARG A 162 -19.81 7.64 -9.03
CA ARG A 162 -18.72 8.11 -9.88
C ARG A 162 -18.59 9.64 -9.88
N ALA A 163 -19.69 10.35 -10.09
CA ALA A 163 -19.66 11.81 -10.15
C ALA A 163 -19.25 12.45 -8.80
N GLU A 164 -19.75 11.90 -7.69
CA GLU A 164 -19.38 12.33 -6.34
C GLU A 164 -17.88 12.09 -6.07
N VAL A 165 -17.39 10.91 -6.42
CA VAL A 165 -15.99 10.54 -6.26
C VAL A 165 -15.09 11.44 -7.11
N ASP A 166 -15.40 11.61 -8.40
CA ASP A 166 -14.62 12.47 -9.29
C ASP A 166 -14.63 13.93 -8.85
N ALA A 167 -15.78 14.47 -8.40
CA ALA A 167 -15.89 15.82 -7.88
C ALA A 167 -14.99 16.02 -6.65
N ARG A 168 -15.02 15.07 -5.73
CA ARG A 168 -14.20 15.10 -4.52
C ARG A 168 -12.70 15.11 -4.81
N TYR A 169 -12.24 14.38 -5.83
CA TYR A 169 -10.82 14.34 -6.20
C TYR A 169 -10.38 15.53 -7.08
N ARG A 170 -11.32 16.38 -7.54
CA ARG A 170 -11.02 17.65 -8.23
C ARG A 170 -10.82 18.82 -7.28
N GLU A 171 -11.24 18.70 -6.02
CA GLU A 171 -11.05 19.76 -5.03
C GLU A 171 -9.56 19.97 -4.74
N PRO A 172 -9.05 21.23 -4.78
CA PRO A 172 -7.67 21.54 -4.40
C PRO A 172 -7.37 21.04 -2.98
N GLY A 173 -6.26 20.31 -2.80
CA GLY A 173 -5.84 19.76 -1.50
C GLY A 173 -6.50 18.44 -1.11
N MET A 174 -7.38 17.86 -1.94
CA MET A 174 -7.93 16.51 -1.71
C MET A 174 -6.99 15.40 -2.12
N LEU A 175 -6.00 15.69 -2.97
CA LEU A 175 -4.98 14.74 -3.37
C LEU A 175 -4.06 14.43 -2.18
N ALA A 176 -4.31 13.31 -1.57
CA ALA A 176 -3.42 12.70 -0.57
C ALA A 176 -2.88 13.64 0.53
N PRO A 177 -3.72 14.44 1.25
CA PRO A 177 -3.20 15.26 2.35
C PRO A 177 -2.46 14.39 3.36
N PRO A 178 -1.40 14.90 4.01
CA PRO A 178 -0.61 14.12 4.96
C PRO A 178 -1.44 13.40 6.01
N THR A 179 -1.04 12.19 6.37
CA THR A 179 -1.74 11.38 7.38
C THR A 179 -1.37 11.78 8.81
N GLY A 180 -0.29 12.53 9.00
CA GLY A 180 0.27 12.84 10.31
C GLY A 180 1.12 11.71 10.91
N VAL A 181 1.24 10.57 10.21
CA VAL A 181 2.10 9.44 10.61
C VAL A 181 3.04 9.06 9.47
N PRO A 182 4.20 8.41 9.75
CA PRO A 182 5.07 7.88 8.71
C PRO A 182 4.30 7.00 7.74
N SER A 183 4.34 7.34 6.44
CA SER A 183 3.56 6.70 5.39
C SER A 183 4.43 6.33 4.20
N SER A 184 4.40 5.06 3.81
CA SER A 184 5.14 4.53 2.67
C SER A 184 4.16 3.96 1.64
N ALA A 185 4.14 4.50 0.42
CA ALA A 185 3.37 3.95 -0.69
C ALA A 185 4.26 3.05 -1.55
N ILE A 186 3.94 1.77 -1.58
CA ILE A 186 4.59 0.80 -2.46
C ILE A 186 3.74 0.67 -3.72
N TYR A 187 4.32 0.93 -4.87
CA TYR A 187 3.62 0.95 -6.15
C TYR A 187 4.42 0.27 -7.25
N SER A 188 3.77 -0.04 -8.37
CA SER A 188 4.43 -0.61 -9.54
C SER A 188 4.00 0.11 -10.82
N ARG A 189 4.97 0.46 -11.68
CA ARG A 189 4.66 1.01 -13.02
C ARG A 189 4.02 -0.02 -13.95
N THR A 190 4.13 -1.29 -13.61
CA THR A 190 3.52 -2.39 -14.36
C THR A 190 2.26 -2.97 -13.69
N ASP A 191 1.67 -2.23 -12.76
CA ASP A 191 0.35 -2.51 -12.19
C ASP A 191 -0.72 -2.43 -13.29
N GLY A 192 -1.46 -3.52 -13.52
CA GLY A 192 -2.51 -3.61 -14.54
C GLY A 192 -3.89 -3.18 -14.05
N VAL A 193 -4.00 -2.72 -12.81
CA VAL A 193 -5.28 -2.34 -12.17
C VAL A 193 -5.31 -0.88 -11.78
N VAL A 194 -4.29 -0.42 -11.06
CA VAL A 194 -4.19 0.96 -10.56
C VAL A 194 -3.08 1.70 -11.32
N PRO A 195 -3.38 2.82 -11.98
CA PRO A 195 -2.33 3.67 -12.55
C PRO A 195 -1.34 4.07 -11.47
N TRP A 196 -0.05 3.83 -11.71
CA TRP A 196 1.01 4.05 -10.72
C TRP A 196 1.09 5.50 -10.23
N GLN A 197 0.69 6.46 -11.07
CA GLN A 197 0.69 7.88 -10.74
C GLN A 197 -0.23 8.19 -9.54
N ILE A 198 -1.38 7.53 -9.49
CA ILE A 198 -2.35 7.71 -8.38
C ILE A 198 -2.09 6.78 -7.19
N ALA A 199 -1.12 5.86 -7.29
CA ALA A 199 -0.76 4.97 -6.20
C ALA A 199 0.34 5.53 -5.29
N ARG A 200 0.65 6.83 -5.39
CA ARG A 200 1.75 7.50 -4.72
C ARG A 200 1.27 8.49 -3.67
N GLU A 201 2.06 8.64 -2.60
CA GLU A 201 1.91 9.74 -1.63
C GLU A 201 2.45 11.04 -2.23
N GLN A 202 1.89 12.16 -1.79
CA GLN A 202 2.48 13.47 -2.03
C GLN A 202 3.80 13.61 -1.27
N PRO A 203 4.80 14.33 -1.83
CA PRO A 203 6.05 14.60 -1.13
C PRO A 203 5.81 15.24 0.25
N GLY A 204 6.51 14.74 1.25
CA GLY A 204 6.41 15.25 2.62
C GLY A 204 7.50 14.70 3.51
N PRO A 205 7.65 15.27 4.71
CA PRO A 205 8.71 14.88 5.64
C PRO A 205 8.56 13.45 6.17
N LEU A 206 7.33 12.93 6.24
CA LEU A 206 7.00 11.59 6.73
C LEU A 206 6.44 10.69 5.65
N THR A 207 6.60 11.06 4.37
CA THR A 207 6.06 10.29 3.24
C THR A 207 7.15 9.84 2.30
N GLU A 208 6.98 8.66 1.71
CA GLU A 208 7.84 8.15 0.66
C GLU A 208 7.08 7.27 -0.33
N ASN A 209 7.68 7.11 -1.50
CA ASN A 209 7.17 6.28 -2.57
C ASN A 209 8.25 5.24 -2.94
N ILE A 210 7.88 3.95 -2.86
CA ILE A 210 8.79 2.83 -3.14
C ILE A 210 8.28 2.13 -4.39
N GLU A 211 9.06 2.17 -5.46
CA GLU A 211 8.74 1.48 -6.70
C GLU A 211 9.21 0.03 -6.64
N VAL A 212 8.33 -0.90 -6.98
CA VAL A 212 8.64 -2.33 -7.11
C VAL A 212 8.16 -2.86 -8.45
N ARG A 213 8.85 -3.84 -9.01
CA ARG A 213 8.38 -4.55 -10.21
C ARG A 213 7.42 -5.66 -9.78
N ALA A 214 6.13 -5.38 -9.87
CA ALA A 214 5.08 -6.30 -9.48
C ALA A 214 3.82 -6.12 -10.34
N SER A 215 2.99 -7.15 -10.43
CA SER A 215 1.59 -7.02 -10.84
C SER A 215 0.76 -6.47 -9.67
N HIS A 216 -0.44 -5.98 -9.93
CA HIS A 216 -1.33 -5.49 -8.86
C HIS A 216 -1.69 -6.59 -7.86
N ILE A 217 -2.10 -7.77 -8.38
CA ILE A 217 -2.42 -8.95 -7.56
C ILE A 217 -1.13 -9.45 -6.89
N GLY A 218 0.00 -9.38 -7.58
CA GLY A 218 1.30 -9.79 -7.09
C GLY A 218 1.84 -8.95 -5.93
N LEU A 219 1.43 -7.70 -5.76
CA LEU A 219 1.86 -6.87 -4.62
C LEU A 219 1.61 -7.56 -3.27
N GLY A 220 0.59 -8.41 -3.18
CA GLY A 220 0.31 -9.21 -1.98
C GLY A 220 1.20 -10.43 -1.75
N VAL A 221 2.04 -10.79 -2.74
CA VAL A 221 2.86 -12.03 -2.73
C VAL A 221 4.27 -11.83 -3.32
N ASN A 222 4.69 -10.60 -3.58
CA ASN A 222 5.99 -10.28 -4.18
C ASN A 222 7.10 -10.18 -3.12
N PRO A 223 8.25 -10.84 -3.31
CA PRO A 223 9.36 -10.81 -2.34
C PRO A 223 9.90 -9.39 -2.08
N GLY A 224 10.00 -8.56 -3.10
CA GLY A 224 10.46 -7.17 -2.95
C GLY A 224 9.50 -6.36 -2.08
N VAL A 225 8.18 -6.55 -2.27
CA VAL A 225 7.15 -5.93 -1.42
C VAL A 225 7.28 -6.41 0.01
N PHE A 226 7.43 -7.72 0.24
CA PHE A 226 7.58 -8.29 1.57
C PHE A 226 8.76 -7.69 2.32
N TYR A 227 9.92 -7.61 1.64
CA TYR A 227 11.10 -6.99 2.22
C TYR A 227 10.88 -5.52 2.55
N ALA A 228 10.33 -4.74 1.61
CA ALA A 228 10.06 -3.32 1.81
C ALA A 228 9.07 -3.08 2.96
N VAL A 229 8.01 -3.88 3.07
CA VAL A 229 7.04 -3.79 4.18
C VAL A 229 7.73 -4.06 5.52
N ALA A 230 8.51 -5.13 5.63
CA ALA A 230 9.23 -5.44 6.88
C ALA A 230 10.21 -4.33 7.25
N ASP A 231 10.95 -3.80 6.28
CA ASP A 231 11.88 -2.69 6.52
C ASP A 231 11.13 -1.44 7.02
N ARG A 232 10.03 -1.08 6.38
CA ARG A 232 9.25 0.08 6.80
C ARG A 232 8.62 -0.07 8.17
N LEU A 233 8.17 -1.27 8.49
CA LEU A 233 7.62 -1.58 9.81
C LEU A 233 8.67 -1.56 10.93
N ALA A 234 9.91 -1.91 10.64
CA ALA A 234 11.02 -1.91 11.60
C ALA A 234 11.63 -0.53 11.87
N GLN A 235 11.34 0.46 11.03
CA GLN A 235 11.93 1.79 11.21
C GLN A 235 11.46 2.46 12.50
N SER A 236 12.40 3.15 13.19
CA SER A 236 12.02 4.09 14.23
C SER A 236 11.24 5.26 13.62
N PRO A 237 10.19 5.77 14.27
CA PRO A 237 9.53 6.98 13.82
C PRO A 237 10.43 8.23 13.94
N ASP A 238 11.44 8.20 14.80
CA ASP A 238 12.38 9.28 15.02
C ASP A 238 13.81 8.72 15.27
N PRO A 239 14.79 9.05 14.41
CA PRO A 239 14.63 9.75 13.12
C PRO A 239 14.07 8.81 12.04
N TRP A 240 13.02 9.26 11.35
CA TRP A 240 12.50 8.53 10.20
C TRP A 240 13.48 8.63 9.02
N ARG A 241 13.76 7.48 8.39
CA ARG A 241 14.67 7.39 7.25
C ARG A 241 13.96 6.78 6.05
N ARG A 242 14.19 7.33 4.86
CA ARG A 242 13.68 6.76 3.62
C ARG A 242 14.25 5.37 3.36
N PHE A 243 13.44 4.53 2.72
CA PHE A 243 13.82 3.18 2.33
C PHE A 243 15.05 3.16 1.41
N ARG A 244 15.93 2.21 1.66
CA ARG A 244 17.05 1.91 0.77
C ARG A 244 17.06 0.42 0.46
N ALA A 245 16.84 0.07 -0.83
CA ALA A 245 16.85 -1.33 -1.23
C ALA A 245 18.22 -1.96 -1.02
N PRO A 246 18.31 -3.16 -0.43
CA PRO A 246 19.53 -3.94 -0.42
C PRO A 246 20.06 -4.17 -1.83
N VAL A 247 21.37 -4.30 -1.99
CA VAL A 247 22.02 -4.50 -3.29
C VAL A 247 21.40 -5.66 -4.08
N LEU A 248 21.09 -6.75 -3.39
CA LEU A 248 20.48 -7.95 -3.99
C LEU A 248 19.05 -7.76 -4.50
N LEU A 249 18.35 -6.72 -4.06
CA LEU A 249 16.96 -6.43 -4.48
C LEU A 249 16.86 -5.25 -5.45
N ARG A 250 17.98 -4.60 -5.82
CA ARG A 250 17.98 -3.42 -6.72
C ARG A 250 17.44 -3.70 -8.13
N GLY A 251 17.27 -4.95 -8.52
CA GLY A 251 16.61 -5.31 -9.80
C GLY A 251 15.10 -5.48 -9.70
N VAL A 252 14.58 -5.65 -8.48
CA VAL A 252 13.15 -5.86 -8.19
C VAL A 252 12.54 -4.61 -7.55
N ILE A 253 13.32 -3.91 -6.73
CA ILE A 253 12.94 -2.65 -6.09
C ILE A 253 13.78 -1.56 -6.74
N ASP A 254 13.13 -0.68 -7.46
CA ASP A 254 13.80 0.48 -8.05
C ASP A 254 13.88 1.59 -6.98
N HIS A 255 15.09 2.13 -6.78
CA HIS A 255 15.21 3.40 -6.09
C HIS A 255 14.66 4.44 -7.06
N GLY A 256 13.40 4.82 -6.90
CA GLY A 256 12.84 5.89 -7.69
C GLY A 256 13.85 7.03 -7.72
N ARG A 257 14.34 7.40 -8.91
CA ARG A 257 14.95 8.71 -9.11
C ARG A 257 13.91 9.65 -8.56
N SER A 258 14.27 10.37 -7.49
CA SER A 258 13.42 11.42 -6.96
C SER A 258 12.94 12.22 -8.13
N ALA A 259 11.65 12.20 -8.44
CA ALA A 259 11.06 13.08 -9.45
C ALA A 259 11.19 14.54 -9.02
N ASP A 260 11.67 14.77 -7.83
CA ASP A 260 12.06 16.04 -7.24
C ASP A 260 13.55 16.19 -7.50
N GLY A 261 13.93 16.92 -8.57
CA GLY A 261 15.31 17.21 -9.01
C GLY A 261 16.20 17.91 -7.97
N GLY A 262 16.27 17.34 -6.76
CA GLY A 262 17.23 17.71 -5.74
C GLY A 262 18.51 16.90 -5.89
N PRO A 263 19.70 17.53 -5.80
CA PRO A 263 20.97 16.85 -5.99
C PRO A 263 21.15 15.77 -4.94
N THR A 264 21.50 14.56 -5.39
CA THR A 264 22.08 13.53 -4.55
C THR A 264 23.34 14.11 -3.93
N ASP A 265 23.36 14.28 -2.63
CA ASP A 265 24.58 14.61 -1.89
C ASP A 265 25.59 13.45 -2.08
N PRO A 266 26.73 13.67 -2.77
CA PRO A 266 27.77 12.68 -2.92
C PRO A 266 28.81 12.87 -1.83
N GLY A 267 28.44 12.63 -0.54
CA GLY A 267 29.45 12.79 0.47
C GLY A 267 29.01 12.55 1.90
N ARG A 268 29.16 11.36 2.37
CA ARG A 268 29.99 10.91 3.52
C ARG A 268 29.60 9.50 3.90
#